data_0c0945f031c2fe915120b8e9f58d0cfa
#
_entry.id   0c0945f031c2fe915120b8e9f58d0cfa
#
_cell.length_a   1.000
_cell.length_b   1.000
_cell.length_c   1.000
_cell.angle_alpha   90.00
_cell.angle_beta   90.00
_cell.angle_gamma   90.00
#
_symmetry.space_group_name_H-M   'P 1'
#
loop_
_entity.id
_entity.type
_entity.pdbx_description
1 polymer ?
#
loop_
_entity_poly.entity_id
_entity_poly.type
_entity_poly.pdbx_seq_one_letter_code
_entity_poly.pdbx_strand_id
1 'polypeptide(L)'
;MKAKEDAILSLRVGTTGNAVHQSTVASITGSGYLMGLPPKGSGDDFISMRHGTGHGIGLDVHEPILLSDGGSEILNNEVFTVEPGLYSAKFGGVRVEDMVAVTADGPINFNRLPDHLDWR
;
A
#
# COMPACT_ATOMS: atom_id res chain seq x y z
N MET A 1 9.48 2.54 -2.19
CA MET A 1 9.70 1.32 -2.97
C MET A 1 9.53 0.08 -2.12
N LYS A 2 10.41 -0.21 -1.14
CA LYS A 2 10.36 -1.43 -0.29
C LYS A 2 8.97 -1.76 0.27
N ALA A 3 8.23 -0.80 0.81
CA ALA A 3 6.89 -1.03 1.35
C ALA A 3 5.89 -1.55 0.31
N LYS A 4 5.99 -1.09 -0.95
CA LYS A 4 5.18 -1.60 -2.08
C LYS A 4 5.54 -3.05 -2.40
N GLU A 5 6.84 -3.35 -2.49
CA GLU A 5 7.32 -4.71 -2.76
C GLU A 5 6.90 -5.69 -1.66
N ASP A 6 7.10 -5.32 -0.38
CA ASP A 6 6.71 -6.14 0.77
C ASP A 6 5.19 -6.40 0.78
N ALA A 7 4.36 -5.39 0.46
CA ALA A 7 2.93 -5.54 0.35
C ALA A 7 2.54 -6.49 -0.79
N ILE A 8 3.10 -6.33 -1.99
CA ILE A 8 2.85 -7.21 -3.14
C ILE A 8 3.23 -8.66 -2.80
N LEU A 9 4.38 -8.86 -2.18
CA LEU A 9 4.84 -10.19 -1.77
C LEU A 9 3.92 -10.84 -0.74
N SER A 10 3.19 -10.06 0.06
CA SER A 10 2.25 -10.57 1.06
C SER A 10 0.85 -10.85 0.51
N LEU A 11 0.51 -10.38 -0.70
CA LEU A 11 -0.75 -10.67 -1.37
C LEU A 11 -0.82 -12.14 -1.79
N ARG A 12 -1.66 -12.90 -1.11
CA ARG A 12 -1.89 -14.33 -1.39
C ARG A 12 -3.35 -14.67 -1.13
N VAL A 13 -3.87 -15.64 -1.87
CA VAL A 13 -5.18 -16.22 -1.58
C VAL A 13 -5.21 -16.76 -0.15
N GLY A 14 -6.26 -16.43 0.59
CA GLY A 14 -6.45 -16.84 1.99
C GLY A 14 -5.74 -15.97 3.04
N THR A 15 -4.89 -15.00 2.60
CA THR A 15 -4.43 -13.96 3.54
C THR A 15 -5.52 -12.89 3.71
N THR A 16 -5.33 -11.93 4.60
CA THR A 16 -6.29 -10.84 4.82
C THR A 16 -5.72 -9.50 4.37
N GLY A 17 -6.61 -8.58 3.94
CA GLY A 17 -6.22 -7.20 3.65
C GLY A 17 -5.53 -6.54 4.84
N ASN A 18 -5.95 -6.89 6.07
CA ASN A 18 -5.26 -6.46 7.29
C ASN A 18 -3.80 -6.96 7.34
N ALA A 19 -3.55 -8.23 7.05
CA ALA A 19 -2.18 -8.78 7.10
C ALA A 19 -1.27 -8.12 6.06
N VAL A 20 -1.79 -7.84 4.85
CA VAL A 20 -1.07 -7.08 3.82
C VAL A 20 -0.75 -5.66 4.31
N HIS A 21 -1.72 -5.00 4.94
CA HIS A 21 -1.51 -3.66 5.52
C HIS A 21 -0.44 -3.69 6.62
N GLN A 22 -0.47 -4.67 7.52
CA GLN A 22 0.55 -4.80 8.56
C GLN A 22 1.96 -5.03 7.99
N SER A 23 2.10 -5.72 6.86
CA SER A 23 3.38 -5.83 6.14
C SER A 23 3.90 -4.45 5.69
N THR A 24 3.01 -3.62 5.13
CA THR A 24 3.32 -2.23 4.76
C THR A 24 3.71 -1.40 5.97
N VAL A 25 2.94 -1.48 7.07
CA VAL A 25 3.23 -0.77 8.33
C VAL A 25 4.61 -1.12 8.85
N ALA A 26 4.95 -2.42 8.88
CA ALA A 26 6.26 -2.90 9.33
C ALA A 26 7.40 -2.34 8.46
N SER A 27 7.20 -2.29 7.13
CA SER A 27 8.21 -1.74 6.20
C SER A 27 8.40 -0.22 6.37
N ILE A 28 7.31 0.54 6.51
CA ILE A 28 7.32 2.00 6.72
C ILE A 28 7.99 2.33 8.05
N THR A 29 7.56 1.69 9.15
CA THR A 29 8.09 1.95 10.49
C THR A 29 9.53 1.45 10.65
N GLY A 30 9.85 0.30 10.08
CA GLY A 30 11.21 -0.23 10.03
C GLY A 30 12.19 0.66 9.24
N SER A 31 11.66 1.51 8.34
CA SER A 31 12.42 2.54 7.63
C SER A 31 12.49 3.88 8.36
N GLY A 32 11.98 3.97 9.60
CA GLY A 32 12.04 5.16 10.46
C GLY A 32 10.94 6.18 10.22
N TYR A 33 9.92 5.85 9.42
CA TYR A 33 8.76 6.72 9.19
C TYR A 33 7.58 6.34 10.11
N LEU A 34 6.59 7.22 10.17
CA LEU A 34 5.45 7.07 11.07
C LEU A 34 4.17 6.70 10.30
N MET A 35 3.19 6.18 11.03
CA MET A 35 1.84 5.90 10.53
C MET A 35 0.85 6.87 11.13
N GLY A 36 -0.21 7.17 10.39
CA GLY A 36 -1.34 7.97 10.84
C GLY A 36 -1.18 9.48 10.62
N LEU A 37 -2.20 10.22 11.06
CA LEU A 37 -2.21 11.68 10.97
C LEU A 37 -1.24 12.29 11.97
N PRO A 38 -0.64 13.46 11.65
CA PRO A 38 0.21 14.17 12.59
C PRO A 38 -0.57 14.53 13.87
N PRO A 39 -0.03 14.24 15.07
CA PRO A 39 -0.61 14.68 16.31
C PRO A 39 -0.75 16.22 16.34
N LYS A 40 -1.73 16.71 17.12
CA LYS A 40 -1.91 18.16 17.28
C LYS A 40 -0.63 18.81 17.82
N GLY A 41 -0.11 19.80 17.11
CA GLY A 41 1.13 20.49 17.46
C GLY A 41 2.39 19.88 16.86
N SER A 42 2.28 18.86 16.01
CA SER A 42 3.41 18.39 15.21
C SER A 42 3.93 19.49 14.29
N GLY A 43 5.24 19.51 14.05
CA GLY A 43 5.82 20.39 13.04
C GLY A 43 5.42 20.00 11.61
N ASP A 44 5.55 20.93 10.68
CA ASP A 44 5.24 20.73 9.25
C ASP A 44 6.14 19.67 8.58
N ASP A 45 7.25 19.33 9.19
CA ASP A 45 8.21 18.31 8.78
C ASP A 45 7.84 16.88 9.22
N PHE A 46 6.72 16.72 9.95
CA PHE A 46 6.20 15.39 10.29
C PHE A 46 5.91 14.59 9.02
N ILE A 47 6.54 13.43 8.87
CA ILE A 47 6.40 12.55 7.70
C ILE A 47 5.70 11.25 8.11
N SER A 48 4.59 10.93 7.49
CA SER A 48 3.85 9.70 7.77
C SER A 48 3.06 9.18 6.58
N MET A 49 2.76 7.88 6.60
CA MET A 49 1.70 7.28 5.79
C MET A 49 0.36 7.45 6.52
N ARG A 50 -0.66 7.96 5.81
CA ARG A 50 -1.93 8.42 6.43
C ARG A 50 -3.17 7.64 5.99
N HIS A 51 -2.99 6.58 5.24
CA HIS A 51 -4.07 5.79 4.64
C HIS A 51 -3.73 4.30 4.62
N GLY A 52 -4.65 3.47 4.18
CA GLY A 52 -4.45 2.04 3.94
C GLY A 52 -3.40 1.77 2.86
N THR A 53 -3.04 0.52 2.70
CA THR A 53 -2.07 0.09 1.67
C THR A 53 -2.68 0.11 0.27
N GLY A 54 -4.00 -0.04 0.16
CA GLY A 54 -4.73 -0.09 -1.09
C GLY A 54 -6.15 -0.60 -0.92
N HIS A 55 -6.79 -0.92 -2.02
CA HIS A 55 -8.17 -1.37 -2.07
C HIS A 55 -8.42 -2.30 -3.26
N GLY A 56 -9.52 -3.06 -3.22
CA GLY A 56 -10.03 -3.78 -4.37
C GLY A 56 -10.40 -2.83 -5.51
N ILE A 57 -10.23 -3.29 -6.73
CA ILE A 57 -10.61 -2.56 -7.95
C ILE A 57 -11.33 -3.51 -8.91
N GLY A 58 -12.42 -3.05 -9.51
CA GLY A 58 -13.24 -3.80 -10.44
C GLY A 58 -14.09 -2.89 -11.30
N LEU A 59 -15.42 -3.06 -11.25
CA LEU A 59 -16.34 -2.16 -11.93
C LEU A 59 -16.34 -0.76 -11.30
N ASP A 60 -16.14 -0.72 -9.97
CA ASP A 60 -15.91 0.52 -9.24
C ASP A 60 -14.40 0.72 -8.98
N VAL A 61 -14.00 1.98 -8.82
CA VAL A 61 -12.60 2.34 -8.46
C VAL A 61 -12.25 1.78 -7.09
N HIS A 62 -13.20 1.81 -6.14
CA HIS A 62 -13.04 1.25 -4.80
C HIS A 62 -14.03 0.10 -4.60
N GLU A 63 -13.52 -1.11 -4.60
CA GLU A 63 -14.27 -2.32 -4.29
C GLU A 63 -14.14 -2.69 -2.80
N PRO A 64 -15.06 -3.52 -2.24
CA PRO A 64 -15.23 -3.69 -0.79
C PRO A 64 -14.04 -4.20 0.01
N ILE A 65 -13.10 -4.96 -0.56
CA ILE A 65 -11.95 -5.45 0.20
C ILE A 65 -10.89 -4.36 0.25
N LEU A 66 -10.59 -3.90 1.48
CA LEU A 66 -9.56 -2.89 1.72
C LEU A 66 -8.28 -3.55 2.24
N LEU A 67 -7.15 -3.11 1.73
CA LEU A 67 -5.83 -3.43 2.29
C LEU A 67 -5.52 -2.42 3.40
N SER A 68 -6.25 -2.56 4.52
CA SER A 68 -6.21 -1.67 5.68
C SER A 68 -6.52 -2.44 6.96
N ASP A 69 -6.50 -1.75 8.11
CA ASP A 69 -6.91 -2.34 9.39
C ASP A 69 -8.31 -2.95 9.28
N GLY A 70 -8.44 -4.20 9.71
CA GLY A 70 -9.70 -4.96 9.63
C GLY A 70 -10.06 -5.48 8.24
N GLY A 71 -9.19 -5.30 7.23
CA GLY A 71 -9.41 -5.85 5.89
C GLY A 71 -9.61 -7.36 5.90
N SER A 72 -10.64 -7.83 5.18
CA SER A 72 -11.09 -9.24 5.16
C SER A 72 -10.20 -10.15 4.33
N GLU A 73 -10.57 -11.42 4.27
CA GLU A 73 -9.87 -12.45 3.49
C GLU A 73 -9.88 -12.11 1.98
N ILE A 74 -8.74 -12.32 1.36
CA ILE A 74 -8.46 -12.12 -0.07
C ILE A 74 -8.73 -13.43 -0.82
N LEU A 75 -9.54 -13.33 -1.85
CA LEU A 75 -9.94 -14.46 -2.67
C LEU A 75 -9.14 -14.54 -3.98
N ASN A 76 -9.23 -15.70 -4.62
CA ASN A 76 -8.61 -15.92 -5.94
C ASN A 76 -9.25 -15.04 -7.01
N ASN A 77 -8.45 -14.47 -7.89
CA ASN A 77 -8.81 -13.57 -9.00
C ASN A 77 -9.32 -12.17 -8.57
N GLU A 78 -9.10 -11.78 -7.33
CA GLU A 78 -9.30 -10.37 -6.94
C GLU A 78 -8.13 -9.51 -7.39
N VAL A 79 -8.43 -8.24 -7.70
CA VAL A 79 -7.46 -7.24 -8.12
C VAL A 79 -7.43 -6.10 -7.11
N PHE A 80 -6.23 -5.68 -6.73
CA PHE A 80 -6.00 -4.62 -5.74
C PHE A 80 -5.08 -3.55 -6.28
N THR A 81 -5.27 -2.32 -5.80
CA THR A 81 -4.21 -1.31 -5.79
C THR A 81 -3.26 -1.60 -4.63
N VAL A 82 -1.97 -1.32 -4.82
CA VAL A 82 -0.95 -1.32 -3.76
C VAL A 82 -0.23 0.00 -3.85
N GLU A 83 -0.55 0.93 -2.94
CA GLU A 83 -0.29 2.35 -3.09
C GLU A 83 0.33 3.04 -1.86
N PRO A 84 1.36 2.47 -1.21
CA PRO A 84 1.96 3.12 -0.06
C PRO A 84 2.51 4.51 -0.41
N GLY A 85 2.32 5.47 0.50
CA GLY A 85 2.76 6.85 0.32
C GLY A 85 3.23 7.50 1.61
N LEU A 86 4.12 8.47 1.50
CA LEU A 86 4.61 9.29 2.61
C LEU A 86 4.27 10.75 2.34
N TYR A 87 3.81 11.44 3.37
CA TYR A 87 3.28 12.80 3.25
C TYR A 87 3.77 13.70 4.38
N SER A 88 4.08 14.95 4.02
CA SER A 88 4.48 16.01 4.94
C SER A 88 3.91 17.35 4.48
N ALA A 89 3.52 18.22 5.42
CA ALA A 89 3.06 19.56 5.06
C ALA A 89 4.19 20.40 4.43
N LYS A 90 5.42 20.19 4.91
CA LYS A 90 6.61 20.94 4.44
C LYS A 90 7.15 20.45 3.11
N PHE A 91 7.19 19.12 2.89
CA PHE A 91 7.88 18.52 1.76
C PHE A 91 6.94 18.01 0.65
N GLY A 92 5.63 18.05 0.88
CA GLY A 92 4.65 17.45 -0.02
C GLY A 92 4.49 15.95 0.23
N GLY A 93 4.14 15.20 -0.81
CA GLY A 93 3.89 13.75 -0.71
C GLY A 93 4.42 13.00 -1.90
N VAL A 94 4.73 11.73 -1.67
CA VAL A 94 5.04 10.75 -2.71
C VAL A 94 4.22 9.48 -2.46
N ARG A 95 3.58 8.98 -3.50
CA ARG A 95 2.89 7.69 -3.52
C ARG A 95 3.38 6.89 -4.72
N VAL A 96 3.63 5.62 -4.51
CA VAL A 96 3.97 4.66 -5.56
C VAL A 96 2.85 3.63 -5.60
N GLU A 97 2.34 3.35 -6.78
CA GLU A 97 1.12 2.56 -6.93
C GLU A 97 1.24 1.55 -8.05
N ASP A 98 0.87 0.32 -7.77
CA ASP A 98 0.72 -0.75 -8.76
C ASP A 98 -0.66 -1.41 -8.61
N MET A 99 -1.16 -1.96 -9.72
CA MET A 99 -2.32 -2.86 -9.73
C MET A 99 -1.85 -4.31 -9.77
N VAL A 100 -2.40 -5.13 -8.89
CA VAL A 100 -1.96 -6.52 -8.67
C VAL A 100 -3.15 -7.46 -8.63
N ALA A 101 -3.16 -8.47 -9.49
CA ALA A 101 -4.11 -9.58 -9.38
C ALA A 101 -3.56 -10.64 -8.42
N VAL A 102 -4.43 -11.18 -7.56
CA VAL A 102 -4.09 -12.29 -6.67
C VAL A 102 -4.56 -13.58 -7.31
N THR A 103 -3.64 -14.50 -7.57
CA THR A 103 -3.94 -15.81 -8.15
C THR A 103 -3.49 -16.95 -7.25
N ALA A 104 -3.95 -18.16 -7.53
CA ALA A 104 -3.53 -19.37 -6.81
C ALA A 104 -2.00 -19.59 -6.86
N ASP A 105 -1.35 -19.12 -7.95
CA ASP A 105 0.11 -19.23 -8.13
C ASP A 105 0.87 -18.03 -7.54
N GLY A 106 0.17 -17.03 -7.01
CA GLY A 106 0.73 -15.82 -6.42
C GLY A 106 0.26 -14.52 -7.08
N PRO A 107 0.82 -13.37 -6.68
CA PRO A 107 0.44 -12.08 -7.22
C PRO A 107 1.00 -11.85 -8.62
N ILE A 108 0.19 -11.26 -9.49
CA ILE A 108 0.59 -10.80 -10.82
C ILE A 108 0.53 -9.27 -10.82
N ASN A 109 1.67 -8.62 -10.89
CA ASN A 109 1.75 -7.16 -11.02
C ASN A 109 1.56 -6.76 -12.50
N PHE A 110 0.57 -5.91 -12.77
CA PHE A 110 0.29 -5.41 -14.11
C PHE A 110 1.19 -4.23 -14.52
N ASN A 111 1.80 -3.56 -13.56
CA ASN A 111 2.66 -2.42 -13.82
C ASN A 111 4.08 -2.86 -14.11
N ARG A 112 4.70 -2.24 -15.13
CA ARG A 112 6.08 -2.49 -15.55
C ARG A 112 6.86 -1.19 -15.72
N LEU A 113 6.44 -0.15 -15.03
CA LEU A 113 7.11 1.15 -15.08
C LEU A 113 8.37 1.12 -14.20
N PRO A 114 9.41 1.90 -14.59
CA PRO A 114 10.58 2.07 -13.74
C PRO A 114 10.20 2.66 -12.38
N ASP A 115 10.76 2.11 -11.33
CA ASP A 115 10.49 2.50 -9.95
C ASP A 115 11.40 3.61 -9.41
N HIS A 116 12.20 4.24 -10.26
CA HIS A 116 13.11 5.34 -9.91
C HIS A 116 12.64 6.67 -10.51
N LEU A 117 13.12 7.77 -9.94
CA LEU A 117 12.74 9.12 -10.38
C LEU A 117 13.30 9.50 -11.76
N ASP A 118 14.39 8.87 -12.19
CA ASP A 118 14.94 9.01 -13.54
C ASP A 118 14.40 7.89 -14.43
N TRP A 119 13.32 8.18 -15.12
CA TRP A 119 12.59 7.25 -15.99
C TRP A 119 12.71 7.62 -17.48
N ARG A 120 13.76 8.37 -17.84
CA ARG A 120 14.13 8.74 -19.21
C ARG A 120 15.02 7.71 -19.85
#